data_17fb587e6df80036e914dae086aa8da3
#
_entry.id   17fb587e6df80036e914dae086aa8da3
#
_cell.length_a   1.000
_cell.length_b   1.000
_cell.length_c   1.000
_cell.angle_alpha   90.00
_cell.angle_beta   90.00
_cell.angle_gamma   90.00
#
_symmetry.space_group_name_H-M   'P 1'
#
loop_
_entity.id
_entity.type
_entity.pdbx_description
1 polymer ?
#
loop_
_entity_poly.entity_id
_entity_poly.type
_entity_poly.pdbx_seq_one_letter_code
_entity_poly.pdbx_strand_id
1 'polypeptide(L)'
;MRMYVKVMAAVIACILLSGEAYSALATTPATENLSWFKKKKKKNSEEERVKSDYEKLVEGSSVKKGMFAVYQKKNDYYFEVPTSLLGRDLLVVNKLQRVPAELNDAGVNRGVNYENQMICMEWDKATGKLMFRQQRPLPLAPQTDAIFRSVKDNFISPLIAAFKIEAVNQDSTALVIKINDIYDGTETSINNVFTNINLGTSAIKNLSRILSVKSFPNNVVATSELTTKVTEGTTSVYVTVEVSSSILLLPETPMMGRFDNQKIGYFTNPLLSFSDAQQRTDKKQFITRWRMDAEPEDRGAYVIGEVVEPARPSVFVVALSAPY
;
A
#
# COMPACT_ATOMS: atom_id res chain seq x y z
N MET A 1 5.21 -3.09 49.03
CA MET A 1 6.68 -2.98 49.22
C MET A 1 7.30 -4.19 49.93
N ARG A 2 6.70 -5.40 49.82
CA ARG A 2 7.24 -6.66 50.39
C ARG A 2 7.43 -7.78 49.34
N MET A 3 7.22 -7.53 48.09
CA MET A 3 7.33 -8.54 47.04
C MET A 3 8.55 -8.32 46.11
N TYR A 4 9.22 -7.17 46.17
CA TYR A 4 10.41 -6.86 45.38
C TYR A 4 11.75 -7.28 46.04
N VAL A 5 11.72 -7.64 47.32
CA VAL A 5 12.93 -8.02 48.09
C VAL A 5 13.28 -9.52 47.93
N LYS A 6 12.33 -10.35 47.47
CA LYS A 6 12.56 -11.82 47.33
C LYS A 6 13.09 -12.22 45.94
N VAL A 7 13.05 -11.33 44.95
CA VAL A 7 13.57 -11.63 43.60
C VAL A 7 15.06 -11.23 43.47
N MET A 8 15.54 -10.27 44.24
CA MET A 8 16.96 -9.87 44.23
C MET A 8 17.90 -10.79 44.98
N ALA A 9 17.40 -11.67 45.88
CA ALA A 9 18.21 -12.61 46.63
C ALA A 9 18.55 -13.92 45.86
N ALA A 10 17.83 -14.22 44.79
CA ALA A 10 18.04 -15.40 43.94
C ALA A 10 19.08 -15.22 42.83
N VAL A 11 19.41 -13.98 42.48
CA VAL A 11 20.34 -13.67 41.37
C VAL A 11 21.81 -13.58 41.90
N ILE A 12 22.03 -13.35 43.19
CA ILE A 12 23.37 -13.23 43.78
C ILE A 12 23.95 -14.57 44.18
N ALA A 13 23.13 -15.63 44.28
CA ALA A 13 23.60 -16.96 44.66
C ALA A 13 24.19 -17.83 43.52
N CYS A 14 24.02 -17.40 42.26
CA CYS A 14 24.55 -18.15 41.10
C CYS A 14 25.92 -17.68 40.58
N ILE A 15 26.56 -16.67 41.21
CA ILE A 15 27.84 -16.11 40.74
C ILE A 15 29.04 -16.57 41.60
N LEU A 16 28.84 -17.37 42.66
CA LEU A 16 29.91 -17.74 43.60
C LEU A 16 30.29 -19.24 43.59
N LEU A 17 29.99 -19.98 42.55
CA LEU A 17 30.37 -21.39 42.44
C LEU A 17 31.03 -21.73 41.08
N SER A 18 32.07 -20.99 40.71
CA SER A 18 33.01 -21.42 39.68
C SER A 18 34.40 -20.81 39.96
N GLY A 19 35.08 -21.41 40.89
CA GLY A 19 36.47 -21.13 41.17
C GLY A 19 37.21 -22.43 41.43
N GLU A 20 38.17 -22.66 40.57
CA GLU A 20 39.41 -23.44 40.79
C GLU A 20 39.36 -24.98 40.80
N ALA A 21 40.11 -25.60 39.91
CA ALA A 21 41.27 -26.37 40.29
C ALA A 21 42.15 -26.80 39.11
N TYR A 22 43.37 -26.47 39.30
CA TYR A 22 44.63 -26.67 38.61
C TYR A 22 45.03 -28.11 38.24
N SER A 23 45.71 -28.18 37.10
CA SER A 23 46.90 -28.96 36.72
C SER A 23 47.28 -30.28 37.40
N ALA A 24 47.57 -31.29 36.57
CA ALA A 24 48.76 -32.14 36.73
C ALA A 24 49.21 -32.79 35.41
N LEU A 25 50.48 -32.57 35.11
CA LEU A 25 51.27 -33.24 34.09
C LEU A 25 51.38 -34.76 34.45
N ALA A 26 51.48 -35.65 33.45
CA ALA A 26 52.66 -36.54 33.31
C ALA A 26 52.47 -37.63 32.23
N THR A 27 53.36 -37.63 31.29
CA THR A 27 54.12 -38.73 30.66
C THR A 27 53.40 -39.91 29.96
N THR A 28 53.75 -40.01 28.67
CA THR A 28 53.73 -41.22 27.80
C THR A 28 54.51 -42.40 28.35
N PRO A 29 54.40 -43.68 27.84
CA PRO A 29 54.57 -43.97 26.42
C PRO A 29 53.82 -45.24 25.86
N ALA A 30 53.91 -45.29 24.52
CA ALA A 30 54.11 -46.45 23.65
C ALA A 30 52.96 -47.41 23.29
N THR A 31 52.68 -47.39 22.01
CA THR A 31 52.41 -48.46 21.05
C THR A 31 51.46 -49.59 21.46
N GLU A 32 50.39 -49.70 20.68
CA GLU A 32 50.09 -50.86 19.87
C GLU A 32 48.97 -50.59 18.83
N ASN A 33 49.22 -51.17 17.66
CA ASN A 33 48.37 -51.18 16.48
C ASN A 33 46.98 -51.72 16.75
N LEU A 34 45.94 -51.04 16.19
CA LEU A 34 44.74 -51.74 15.76
C LEU A 34 44.05 -50.97 14.61
N SER A 35 44.33 -51.46 13.44
CA SER A 35 43.69 -51.13 12.17
C SER A 35 42.23 -51.57 12.16
N TRP A 36 41.32 -50.67 12.34
CA TRP A 36 39.99 -50.74 11.74
C TRP A 36 39.24 -49.39 11.83
N PHE A 37 39.80 -48.38 11.24
CA PHE A 37 39.00 -47.23 10.93
C PHE A 37 38.11 -47.58 9.74
N LYS A 38 36.89 -48.04 10.00
CA LYS A 38 35.78 -47.98 9.07
C LYS A 38 35.69 -46.56 8.53
N LYS A 39 35.87 -46.39 7.21
CA LYS A 39 35.53 -45.19 6.48
C LYS A 39 34.09 -44.82 6.83
N LYS A 40 33.88 -43.96 7.82
CA LYS A 40 32.65 -43.20 7.94
C LYS A 40 32.62 -42.30 6.71
N LYS A 41 31.74 -42.62 5.74
CA LYS A 41 31.30 -41.67 4.73
C LYS A 41 31.03 -40.35 5.44
N LYS A 42 31.81 -39.32 5.13
CA LYS A 42 31.43 -37.94 5.41
C LYS A 42 30.07 -37.75 4.72
N LYS A 43 28.99 -37.86 5.48
CA LYS A 43 27.73 -37.25 5.11
C LYS A 43 28.04 -35.75 5.13
N ASN A 44 28.11 -35.14 3.94
CA ASN A 44 28.04 -33.70 3.83
C ASN A 44 26.77 -33.30 4.60
N SER A 45 26.93 -32.79 5.79
CA SER A 45 25.93 -31.97 6.40
C SER A 45 25.97 -30.65 5.57
N GLU A 46 25.24 -30.62 4.47
CA GLU A 46 24.67 -29.36 4.04
C GLU A 46 23.87 -28.89 5.26
N GLU A 47 24.39 -27.89 5.95
CA GLU A 47 23.61 -27.13 6.90
C GLU A 47 22.41 -26.65 6.09
N GLU A 48 21.22 -27.19 6.38
CA GLU A 48 19.98 -26.69 5.82
C GLU A 48 19.88 -25.22 6.24
N ARG A 49 20.28 -24.32 5.33
CA ARG A 49 20.14 -22.89 5.53
C ARG A 49 18.67 -22.62 5.75
N VAL A 50 18.31 -22.15 6.94
CA VAL A 50 16.94 -21.76 7.26
C VAL A 50 16.53 -20.66 6.29
N LYS A 51 15.61 -20.98 5.38
CA LYS A 51 15.08 -20.02 4.40
C LYS A 51 14.43 -18.87 5.13
N SER A 52 14.69 -17.65 4.67
CA SER A 52 14.01 -16.44 5.16
C SER A 52 12.50 -16.51 4.87
N ASP A 53 11.70 -15.76 5.59
CA ASP A 53 10.25 -15.72 5.35
C ASP A 53 9.93 -15.21 3.94
N TYR A 54 10.76 -14.31 3.41
CA TYR A 54 10.68 -13.88 2.02
C TYR A 54 10.92 -15.04 1.03
N GLU A 55 12.00 -15.82 1.23
CA GLU A 55 12.30 -16.98 0.37
C GLU A 55 11.18 -18.03 0.41
N LYS A 56 10.61 -18.30 1.59
CA LYS A 56 9.47 -19.23 1.75
C LYS A 56 8.21 -18.74 1.02
N LEU A 57 7.99 -17.43 0.98
CA LEU A 57 6.85 -16.83 0.32
C LEU A 57 7.00 -16.90 -1.21
N VAL A 58 8.17 -16.54 -1.72
CA VAL A 58 8.46 -16.50 -3.16
C VAL A 58 8.49 -17.89 -3.76
N GLU A 59 8.98 -18.89 -2.99
CA GLU A 59 9.09 -20.26 -3.45
C GLU A 59 7.71 -20.86 -3.78
N GLY A 60 7.56 -21.30 -5.02
CA GLY A 60 6.30 -21.88 -5.52
C GLY A 60 5.20 -20.85 -5.80
N SER A 61 5.49 -19.55 -5.77
CA SER A 61 4.57 -18.49 -6.17
C SER A 61 4.70 -18.17 -7.65
N SER A 62 3.61 -17.84 -8.32
CA SER A 62 3.65 -17.17 -9.62
C SER A 62 3.87 -15.67 -9.41
N VAL A 63 4.68 -15.04 -10.25
CA VAL A 63 5.09 -13.64 -10.11
C VAL A 63 4.66 -12.82 -11.32
N LYS A 64 4.06 -11.65 -11.09
CA LYS A 64 3.80 -10.63 -12.12
C LYS A 64 4.53 -9.35 -11.70
N LYS A 65 5.47 -8.91 -12.50
CA LYS A 65 6.29 -7.72 -12.24
C LYS A 65 5.60 -6.46 -12.76
N GLY A 66 5.79 -5.34 -12.08
CA GLY A 66 5.27 -4.02 -12.43
C GLY A 66 5.58 -3.02 -11.34
N MET A 67 4.69 -2.04 -11.12
CA MET A 67 4.81 -1.07 -10.03
C MET A 67 4.98 -1.76 -8.67
N PHE A 68 4.17 -2.76 -8.37
CA PHE A 68 4.39 -3.75 -7.32
C PHE A 68 4.63 -5.10 -7.99
N ALA A 69 5.55 -5.92 -7.45
CA ALA A 69 5.55 -7.31 -7.83
C ALA A 69 4.40 -8.03 -7.11
N VAL A 70 3.61 -8.78 -7.88
CA VAL A 70 2.46 -9.51 -7.38
C VAL A 70 2.80 -10.98 -7.31
N TYR A 71 2.80 -11.53 -6.11
CA TYR A 71 2.98 -12.97 -5.89
C TYR A 71 1.62 -13.61 -5.66
N GLN A 72 1.38 -14.72 -6.33
CA GLN A 72 0.21 -15.56 -6.11
C GLN A 72 0.64 -16.94 -5.65
N LYS A 73 0.21 -17.34 -4.46
CA LYS A 73 0.45 -18.65 -3.88
C LYS A 73 -0.88 -19.29 -3.52
N LYS A 74 -1.32 -20.26 -4.31
CA LYS A 74 -2.69 -20.82 -4.23
C LYS A 74 -3.75 -19.71 -4.40
N ASN A 75 -4.54 -19.45 -3.36
CA ASN A 75 -5.58 -18.42 -3.34
C ASN A 75 -5.13 -17.11 -2.67
N ASP A 76 -3.89 -17.04 -2.19
CA ASP A 76 -3.35 -15.86 -1.54
C ASP A 76 -2.56 -15.01 -2.53
N TYR A 77 -2.79 -13.72 -2.44
CA TYR A 77 -2.10 -12.69 -3.22
C TYR A 77 -1.31 -11.78 -2.30
N TYR A 78 -0.12 -11.43 -2.75
CA TYR A 78 0.79 -10.56 -2.02
C TYR A 78 1.32 -9.46 -2.93
N PHE A 79 1.45 -8.25 -2.39
CA PHE A 79 2.21 -7.18 -3.02
C PHE A 79 3.60 -7.10 -2.39
N GLU A 80 4.61 -7.10 -3.22
CA GLU A 80 5.92 -6.62 -2.87
C GLU A 80 6.00 -5.14 -3.25
N VAL A 81 5.95 -4.30 -2.23
CA VAL A 81 5.91 -2.84 -2.35
C VAL A 81 7.32 -2.30 -2.22
N PRO A 82 7.90 -1.69 -3.26
CA PRO A 82 9.20 -1.05 -3.17
C PRO A 82 9.20 0.08 -2.13
N THR A 83 10.24 0.13 -1.29
CA THR A 83 10.38 1.20 -0.29
C THR A 83 10.51 2.59 -0.91
N SER A 84 10.95 2.69 -2.17
CA SER A 84 10.99 3.93 -2.95
C SER A 84 9.61 4.54 -3.23
N LEU A 85 8.54 3.75 -3.12
CA LEU A 85 7.15 4.21 -3.27
C LEU A 85 6.50 4.64 -1.95
N LEU A 86 7.20 4.48 -0.83
CA LEU A 86 6.74 5.02 0.45
C LEU A 86 6.79 6.55 0.42
N GLY A 87 5.75 7.18 0.94
CA GLY A 87 5.60 8.64 0.89
C GLY A 87 5.13 9.19 -0.46
N ARG A 88 4.98 8.34 -1.51
CA ARG A 88 4.46 8.74 -2.82
C ARG A 88 2.94 8.72 -2.82
N ASP A 89 2.36 9.67 -3.54
CA ASP A 89 0.93 9.72 -3.76
C ASP A 89 0.49 8.67 -4.77
N LEU A 90 -0.49 7.88 -4.39
CA LEU A 90 -1.14 6.85 -5.20
C LEU A 90 -2.63 7.17 -5.31
N LEU A 91 -3.20 6.92 -6.48
CA LEU A 91 -4.63 7.07 -6.71
C LEU A 91 -5.30 5.69 -6.77
N VAL A 92 -6.22 5.43 -5.86
CA VAL A 92 -7.12 4.27 -5.92
C VAL A 92 -8.34 4.66 -6.74
N VAL A 93 -8.67 3.84 -7.73
CA VAL A 93 -9.83 4.02 -8.62
C VAL A 93 -10.62 2.73 -8.64
N ASN A 94 -11.85 2.78 -8.16
CA ASN A 94 -12.75 1.64 -8.08
C ASN A 94 -13.91 1.80 -9.06
N LYS A 95 -14.08 0.81 -9.97
CA LYS A 95 -15.07 0.82 -11.04
C LYS A 95 -15.88 -0.46 -11.07
N LEU A 96 -17.15 -0.35 -11.42
CA LEU A 96 -17.99 -1.49 -11.72
C LEU A 96 -17.64 -2.09 -13.08
N GLN A 97 -17.46 -3.40 -13.13
CA GLN A 97 -17.19 -4.16 -14.36
C GLN A 97 -18.43 -4.90 -14.88
N ARG A 98 -19.14 -5.57 -13.98
CA ARG A 98 -20.43 -6.21 -14.22
C ARG A 98 -21.35 -6.00 -13.04
N VAL A 99 -22.61 -5.80 -13.32
CA VAL A 99 -23.67 -5.61 -12.33
C VAL A 99 -24.90 -6.40 -12.72
N PRO A 100 -25.74 -6.82 -11.78
CA PRO A 100 -27.05 -7.39 -12.08
C PRO A 100 -27.94 -6.40 -12.85
N ALA A 101 -28.81 -6.91 -13.69
CA ALA A 101 -29.69 -6.07 -14.54
C ALA A 101 -30.58 -5.15 -13.71
N GLU A 102 -31.01 -5.61 -12.55
CA GLU A 102 -31.91 -4.89 -11.64
C GLU A 102 -31.30 -3.60 -11.08
N LEU A 103 -29.96 -3.52 -11.04
CA LEU A 103 -29.27 -2.30 -10.58
C LEU A 103 -29.17 -1.23 -11.68
N ASN A 104 -29.35 -1.60 -12.95
CA ASN A 104 -29.28 -0.63 -14.05
C ASN A 104 -30.36 0.45 -13.95
N ASP A 105 -31.55 0.10 -13.50
CA ASP A 105 -32.66 1.05 -13.33
C ASP A 105 -32.36 2.08 -12.25
N ALA A 106 -31.51 1.74 -11.28
CA ALA A 106 -31.01 2.64 -10.26
C ALA A 106 -29.76 3.47 -10.71
N GLY A 107 -29.39 3.39 -11.99
CA GLY A 107 -28.22 4.10 -12.54
C GLY A 107 -26.87 3.44 -12.21
N VAL A 108 -26.88 2.25 -11.65
CA VAL A 108 -25.66 1.48 -11.30
C VAL A 108 -25.27 0.63 -12.50
N ASN A 109 -24.40 1.16 -13.35
CA ASN A 109 -24.03 0.56 -14.62
C ASN A 109 -22.54 0.19 -14.69
N ARG A 110 -22.19 -0.66 -15.67
CA ARG A 110 -20.80 -0.94 -16.01
C ARG A 110 -20.03 0.35 -16.29
N GLY A 111 -18.80 0.43 -15.76
CA GLY A 111 -17.91 1.56 -15.96
C GLY A 111 -18.10 2.71 -14.96
N VAL A 112 -19.18 2.66 -14.17
CA VAL A 112 -19.40 3.66 -13.11
C VAL A 112 -18.26 3.60 -12.10
N ASN A 113 -17.70 4.77 -11.84
CA ASN A 113 -16.72 5.04 -10.80
C ASN A 113 -17.47 5.22 -9.48
N TYR A 114 -17.36 4.29 -8.55
CA TYR A 114 -18.08 4.39 -7.29
C TYR A 114 -17.22 4.94 -6.14
N GLU A 115 -15.89 4.90 -6.31
CA GLU A 115 -14.98 5.43 -5.30
C GLU A 115 -13.61 5.75 -5.91
N ASN A 116 -13.13 6.96 -5.62
CA ASN A 116 -11.77 7.37 -5.94
C ASN A 116 -11.16 8.00 -4.70
N GLN A 117 -9.95 7.57 -4.33
CA GLN A 117 -9.26 8.16 -3.21
C GLN A 117 -7.76 8.20 -3.45
N MET A 118 -7.12 9.24 -2.97
CA MET A 118 -5.68 9.36 -2.97
C MET A 118 -5.14 8.82 -1.65
N ILE A 119 -4.12 7.98 -1.73
CA ILE A 119 -3.49 7.35 -0.57
C ILE A 119 -1.98 7.53 -0.61
N CYS A 120 -1.36 7.46 0.56
CA CYS A 120 0.07 7.40 0.75
C CYS A 120 0.40 6.23 1.70
N MET A 121 1.51 5.55 1.43
CA MET A 121 1.96 4.42 2.24
C MET A 121 3.10 4.82 3.15
N GLU A 122 3.05 4.40 4.41
CA GLU A 122 4.08 4.64 5.41
C GLU A 122 4.47 3.33 6.10
N TRP A 123 5.76 3.11 6.28
CA TRP A 123 6.25 1.96 7.03
C TRP A 123 6.36 2.30 8.51
N ASP A 124 5.50 1.76 9.34
CA ASP A 124 5.67 1.79 10.79
C ASP A 124 6.59 0.64 11.23
N LYS A 125 7.86 0.97 11.42
CA LYS A 125 8.89 0.01 11.86
C LYS A 125 8.66 -0.49 13.28
N ALA A 126 8.00 0.30 14.13
CA ALA A 126 7.76 -0.07 15.53
C ALA A 126 6.72 -1.19 15.64
N THR A 127 5.67 -1.15 14.82
CA THR A 127 4.61 -2.16 14.81
C THR A 127 4.75 -3.20 13.71
N GLY A 128 5.72 -3.04 12.79
CA GLY A 128 5.93 -3.93 11.64
C GLY A 128 4.78 -3.91 10.65
N LYS A 129 4.14 -2.75 10.46
CA LYS A 129 2.98 -2.60 9.58
C LYS A 129 3.23 -1.59 8.48
N LEU A 130 2.59 -1.83 7.33
CA LEU A 130 2.44 -0.85 6.26
C LEU A 130 1.13 -0.12 6.46
N MET A 131 1.23 1.19 6.72
CA MET A 131 0.11 2.07 7.03
C MET A 131 -0.35 2.77 5.76
N PHE A 132 -1.65 2.85 5.53
CA PHE A 132 -2.26 3.59 4.43
C PHE A 132 -2.96 4.82 4.97
N ARG A 133 -2.51 5.99 4.52
CA ARG A 133 -3.16 7.27 4.83
C ARG A 133 -3.93 7.76 3.63
N GLN A 134 -5.16 8.20 3.86
CA GLN A 134 -5.94 8.89 2.84
C GLN A 134 -5.41 10.32 2.71
N GLN A 135 -4.90 10.65 1.54
CA GLN A 135 -4.51 12.01 1.24
C GLN A 135 -5.76 12.82 0.87
N ARG A 136 -6.01 13.86 1.63
CA ARG A 136 -7.06 14.85 1.33
C ARG A 136 -6.39 16.10 0.83
N PRO A 137 -7.07 16.89 -0.04
CA PRO A 137 -6.55 18.19 -0.41
C PRO A 137 -6.28 19.00 0.86
N LEU A 138 -4.99 19.18 1.17
CA LEU A 138 -4.60 20.02 2.30
C LEU A 138 -4.80 21.49 1.92
N PRO A 139 -5.11 22.34 2.90
CA PRO A 139 -5.12 23.77 2.66
C PRO A 139 -3.77 24.23 2.13
N LEU A 140 -3.82 25.14 1.19
CA LEU A 140 -2.64 25.73 0.57
C LEU A 140 -2.09 26.85 1.44
N ALA A 141 -0.79 26.83 1.69
CA ALA A 141 -0.07 27.96 2.28
C ALA A 141 1.31 28.04 1.63
N PRO A 142 1.79 29.22 1.21
CA PRO A 142 3.14 29.38 0.70
C PRO A 142 4.17 28.97 1.78
N GLN A 143 5.19 28.24 1.39
CA GLN A 143 6.24 27.81 2.34
C GLN A 143 7.03 28.99 2.94
N THR A 144 7.01 30.13 2.25
CA THR A 144 7.64 31.37 2.69
C THR A 144 6.87 32.09 3.78
N ASP A 145 5.58 31.77 3.93
CA ASP A 145 4.68 32.47 4.85
C ASP A 145 4.79 31.86 6.26
N ALA A 146 4.76 32.69 7.31
CA ALA A 146 4.83 32.23 8.71
C ALA A 146 3.67 31.31 9.07
N ILE A 147 2.49 31.51 8.46
CA ILE A 147 1.30 30.68 8.66
C ILE A 147 1.47 29.24 8.15
N PHE A 148 2.44 28.97 7.25
CA PHE A 148 2.67 27.64 6.67
C PHE A 148 2.82 26.55 7.73
N ARG A 149 3.64 26.83 8.77
CA ARG A 149 3.86 25.88 9.86
C ARG A 149 2.56 25.57 10.61
N SER A 150 1.78 26.58 10.95
CA SER A 150 0.51 26.41 11.64
C SER A 150 -0.49 25.61 10.79
N VAL A 151 -0.56 25.86 9.48
CA VAL A 151 -1.41 25.09 8.57
C VAL A 151 -0.98 23.63 8.53
N LYS A 152 0.32 23.36 8.41
CA LYS A 152 0.86 22.00 8.39
C LYS A 152 0.60 21.25 9.70
N ASP A 153 0.73 21.91 10.84
CA ASP A 153 0.57 21.28 12.16
C ASP A 153 -0.91 21.06 12.54
N ASN A 154 -1.84 21.82 11.94
CA ASN A 154 -3.27 21.70 12.23
C ASN A 154 -4.00 20.63 11.41
N PHE A 155 -3.44 20.16 10.31
CA PHE A 155 -4.12 19.22 9.41
C PHE A 155 -3.38 17.91 9.34
N ILE A 156 -4.09 16.81 9.55
CA ILE A 156 -3.56 15.46 9.47
C ILE A 156 -4.34 14.63 8.46
N SER A 157 -3.63 13.86 7.67
CA SER A 157 -4.21 12.85 6.78
C SER A 157 -4.65 11.63 7.60
N PRO A 158 -5.92 11.20 7.51
CA PRO A 158 -6.42 10.08 8.31
C PRO A 158 -5.73 8.77 7.93
N LEU A 159 -5.41 7.97 8.93
CA LEU A 159 -5.01 6.58 8.75
C LEU A 159 -6.27 5.76 8.45
N ILE A 160 -6.29 5.07 7.32
CA ILE A 160 -7.48 4.33 6.85
C ILE A 160 -7.32 2.82 6.91
N ALA A 161 -6.08 2.32 6.75
CA ALA A 161 -5.80 0.88 6.84
C ALA A 161 -4.36 0.64 7.31
N ALA A 162 -4.13 -0.56 7.86
CA ALA A 162 -2.81 -1.00 8.32
C ALA A 162 -2.66 -2.50 8.05
N PHE A 163 -1.69 -2.85 7.22
CA PHE A 163 -1.43 -4.23 6.82
C PHE A 163 -0.16 -4.75 7.47
N LYS A 164 -0.22 -5.97 7.98
CA LYS A 164 0.97 -6.66 8.50
C LYS A 164 1.97 -6.88 7.38
N ILE A 165 3.23 -6.58 7.64
CA ILE A 165 4.34 -6.93 6.75
C ILE A 165 4.65 -8.41 6.98
N GLU A 166 4.41 -9.25 5.98
CA GLU A 166 4.64 -10.69 6.04
C GLU A 166 6.12 -11.04 5.85
N ALA A 167 6.82 -10.25 5.05
CA ALA A 167 8.24 -10.40 4.82
C ALA A 167 8.88 -9.09 4.33
N VAL A 168 10.17 -8.98 4.50
CA VAL A 168 11.01 -7.93 3.91
C VAL A 168 12.03 -8.63 3.01
N ASN A 169 12.30 -8.10 1.83
CA ASN A 169 13.30 -8.68 0.94
C ASN A 169 14.71 -8.56 1.54
N GLN A 170 15.67 -9.33 0.99
CA GLN A 170 17.02 -9.43 1.55
C GLN A 170 17.72 -8.07 1.71
N ASP A 171 17.51 -7.17 0.75
CA ASP A 171 18.15 -5.85 0.71
C ASP A 171 17.33 -4.77 1.47
N SER A 172 16.21 -5.13 2.09
CA SER A 172 15.27 -4.22 2.76
C SER A 172 14.73 -3.11 1.84
N THR A 173 14.74 -3.34 0.54
CA THR A 173 14.25 -2.40 -0.49
C THR A 173 12.79 -2.60 -0.83
N ALA A 174 12.15 -3.65 -0.33
CA ALA A 174 10.73 -3.93 -0.57
C ALA A 174 10.08 -4.64 0.63
N LEU A 175 8.80 -4.35 0.83
CA LEU A 175 7.94 -4.89 1.87
C LEU A 175 6.87 -5.77 1.26
N VAL A 176 6.64 -6.94 1.81
CA VAL A 176 5.60 -7.87 1.33
C VAL A 176 4.40 -7.83 2.27
N ILE A 177 3.22 -7.54 1.71
CA ILE A 177 1.94 -7.56 2.42
C ILE A 177 0.96 -8.50 1.72
N LYS A 178 0.08 -9.14 2.50
CA LYS A 178 -1.05 -9.91 1.96
C LYS A 178 -2.19 -8.96 1.61
N ILE A 179 -2.79 -9.14 0.43
CA ILE A 179 -3.76 -8.20 -0.13
C ILE A 179 -5.17 -8.77 -0.32
N ASN A 180 -5.39 -10.01 0.11
CA ASN A 180 -6.70 -10.63 -0.07
C ASN A 180 -7.81 -9.77 0.53
N ASP A 181 -7.65 -9.32 1.77
CA ASP A 181 -8.67 -8.55 2.48
C ASP A 181 -9.03 -7.21 1.78
N ILE A 182 -8.08 -6.61 1.03
CA ILE A 182 -8.32 -5.40 0.23
C ILE A 182 -9.32 -5.67 -0.89
N TYR A 183 -9.21 -6.84 -1.54
CA TYR A 183 -9.92 -7.13 -2.78
C TYR A 183 -11.05 -8.14 -2.64
N ASP A 184 -11.20 -8.83 -1.50
CA ASP A 184 -12.34 -9.68 -1.20
C ASP A 184 -13.50 -8.93 -0.51
N GLY A 185 -13.33 -7.61 -0.32
CA GLY A 185 -14.32 -6.74 0.30
C GLY A 185 -14.35 -6.77 1.83
N THR A 186 -13.36 -7.40 2.48
CA THR A 186 -13.23 -7.41 3.94
C THR A 186 -12.72 -6.05 4.44
N GLU A 187 -11.71 -5.47 3.74
CA GLU A 187 -11.19 -4.14 4.06
C GLU A 187 -11.95 -3.07 3.28
N THR A 188 -12.91 -2.46 3.94
CA THR A 188 -13.84 -1.52 3.30
C THR A 188 -13.28 -0.10 3.15
N SER A 189 -12.15 0.23 3.77
CA SER A 189 -11.55 1.56 3.64
C SER A 189 -10.92 1.81 2.27
N ILE A 190 -10.57 0.74 1.55
CA ILE A 190 -9.97 0.80 0.20
C ILE A 190 -11.01 0.52 -0.88
N ASN A 191 -11.96 -0.37 -0.61
CA ASN A 191 -12.97 -0.78 -1.58
C ASN A 191 -14.30 -1.07 -0.86
N ASN A 192 -15.22 -0.11 -0.89
CA ASN A 192 -16.53 -0.21 -0.25
C ASN A 192 -17.65 -0.09 -1.28
N VAL A 193 -17.71 -1.05 -2.22
CA VAL A 193 -18.64 -0.98 -3.35
C VAL A 193 -20.11 -0.91 -2.89
N PHE A 194 -20.55 -1.77 -1.97
CA PHE A 194 -21.97 -1.88 -1.63
C PHE A 194 -22.52 -0.67 -0.87
N THR A 195 -21.70 -0.01 -0.06
CA THR A 195 -22.11 1.27 0.53
C THR A 195 -22.12 2.38 -0.52
N ASN A 196 -21.13 2.42 -1.41
CA ASN A 196 -21.02 3.48 -2.41
C ASN A 196 -22.06 3.38 -3.55
N ILE A 197 -22.64 2.21 -3.78
CA ILE A 197 -23.80 2.04 -4.67
C ILE A 197 -25.15 2.03 -3.92
N ASN A 198 -25.17 2.54 -2.70
CA ASN A 198 -26.36 2.74 -1.85
C ASN A 198 -27.09 1.44 -1.42
N LEU A 199 -26.40 0.32 -1.34
CA LEU A 199 -26.97 -0.90 -0.76
C LEU A 199 -26.81 -0.99 0.75
N GLY A 200 -25.92 -0.17 1.35
CA GLY A 200 -25.75 -0.05 2.80
C GLY A 200 -25.25 -1.31 3.51
N THR A 201 -24.56 -2.19 2.77
CA THR A 201 -24.10 -3.50 3.28
C THR A 201 -22.61 -3.68 3.02
N SER A 202 -22.05 -4.77 3.56
CA SER A 202 -20.67 -5.16 3.30
C SER A 202 -20.60 -6.46 2.50
N ALA A 203 -19.48 -6.70 1.84
CA ALA A 203 -19.25 -7.96 1.13
C ALA A 203 -19.21 -9.15 2.10
N ILE A 204 -19.73 -10.28 1.65
CA ILE A 204 -19.66 -11.56 2.38
C ILE A 204 -18.38 -12.26 1.94
N LYS A 205 -17.38 -12.33 2.81
CA LYS A 205 -16.05 -12.86 2.50
C LYS A 205 -16.06 -14.22 1.82
N ASN A 206 -16.87 -15.16 2.31
CA ASN A 206 -16.91 -16.52 1.79
C ASN A 206 -17.63 -16.64 0.42
N LEU A 207 -18.33 -15.60 -0.01
CA LEU A 207 -19.03 -15.51 -1.30
C LEU A 207 -18.32 -14.52 -2.25
N SER A 208 -17.21 -13.97 -1.82
CA SER A 208 -16.44 -12.99 -2.58
C SER A 208 -15.06 -13.55 -2.90
N ARG A 209 -14.52 -13.20 -4.07
CA ARG A 209 -13.22 -13.72 -4.52
C ARG A 209 -12.49 -12.77 -5.45
N ILE A 210 -11.18 -12.87 -5.46
CA ILE A 210 -10.31 -12.20 -6.42
C ILE A 210 -10.30 -13.04 -7.71
N LEU A 211 -10.65 -12.43 -8.83
CA LEU A 211 -10.63 -13.07 -10.14
C LEU A 211 -9.25 -12.96 -10.80
N SER A 212 -8.63 -11.79 -10.71
CA SER A 212 -7.30 -11.57 -11.25
C SER A 212 -6.62 -10.36 -10.62
N VAL A 213 -5.28 -10.40 -10.55
CA VAL A 213 -4.45 -9.24 -10.24
C VAL A 213 -3.41 -9.11 -11.35
N LYS A 214 -3.27 -7.90 -11.91
CA LYS A 214 -2.32 -7.57 -12.96
C LYS A 214 -1.48 -6.38 -12.50
N SER A 215 -0.19 -6.42 -12.77
CA SER A 215 0.72 -5.32 -12.47
C SER A 215 1.33 -4.77 -13.77
N PHE A 216 1.43 -3.45 -13.83
CA PHE A 216 1.98 -2.68 -14.94
C PHE A 216 3.00 -1.67 -14.37
N PRO A 217 3.82 -1.02 -15.18
CA PRO A 217 4.87 -0.14 -14.68
C PRO A 217 4.40 0.97 -13.72
N ASN A 218 3.20 1.53 -13.95
CA ASN A 218 2.68 2.65 -13.18
C ASN A 218 1.35 2.35 -12.46
N ASN A 219 0.84 1.12 -12.54
CA ASN A 219 -0.39 0.76 -11.86
C ASN A 219 -0.52 -0.75 -11.62
N VAL A 220 -1.35 -1.07 -10.65
CA VAL A 220 -1.82 -2.44 -10.39
C VAL A 220 -3.33 -2.46 -10.50
N VAL A 221 -3.88 -3.48 -11.12
CA VAL A 221 -5.32 -3.66 -11.32
C VAL A 221 -5.74 -5.01 -10.76
N ALA A 222 -6.65 -5.01 -9.81
CA ALA A 222 -7.33 -6.20 -9.31
C ALA A 222 -8.77 -6.23 -9.81
N THR A 223 -9.23 -7.40 -10.23
CA THR A 223 -10.64 -7.66 -10.55
C THR A 223 -11.17 -8.63 -9.54
N SER A 224 -12.29 -8.32 -8.94
CA SER A 224 -12.95 -9.13 -7.91
C SER A 224 -14.42 -9.30 -8.18
N GLU A 225 -14.94 -10.45 -7.79
CA GLU A 225 -16.37 -10.74 -7.71
C GLU A 225 -16.77 -10.65 -6.25
N LEU A 226 -17.64 -9.70 -5.93
CA LEU A 226 -18.08 -9.40 -4.58
C LEU A 226 -19.57 -9.65 -4.46
N THR A 227 -19.97 -10.31 -3.38
CA THR A 227 -21.35 -10.66 -3.10
C THR A 227 -21.76 -10.11 -1.75
N THR A 228 -22.97 -9.56 -1.69
CA THR A 228 -23.62 -9.14 -0.45
C THR A 228 -25.02 -9.69 -0.37
N LYS A 229 -25.64 -9.54 0.80
CA LYS A 229 -27.04 -9.85 1.06
C LYS A 229 -27.75 -8.57 1.47
N VAL A 230 -28.71 -8.15 0.69
CA VAL A 230 -29.58 -7.01 1.01
C VAL A 230 -30.87 -7.54 1.60
N THR A 231 -31.33 -6.96 2.68
CA THR A 231 -32.59 -7.34 3.34
C THR A 231 -33.50 -6.11 3.38
N GLU A 232 -34.68 -6.26 2.78
CA GLU A 232 -35.73 -5.28 2.77
C GLU A 232 -36.99 -5.88 3.38
N GLY A 233 -37.38 -5.39 4.56
CA GLY A 233 -38.47 -6.00 5.31
C GLY A 233 -38.19 -7.47 5.67
N THR A 234 -39.01 -8.38 5.19
CA THR A 234 -38.88 -9.84 5.39
C THR A 234 -38.14 -10.55 4.25
N THR A 235 -37.84 -9.84 3.15
CA THR A 235 -37.22 -10.41 1.95
C THR A 235 -35.72 -10.15 1.95
N SER A 236 -34.97 -11.18 1.61
CA SER A 236 -33.51 -11.08 1.44
C SER A 236 -33.10 -11.49 0.04
N VAL A 237 -32.27 -10.69 -0.61
CA VAL A 237 -31.74 -10.93 -1.96
C VAL A 237 -30.22 -10.89 -1.93
N TYR A 238 -29.58 -11.82 -2.63
CA TYR A 238 -28.14 -11.75 -2.86
C TYR A 238 -27.84 -10.91 -4.09
N VAL A 239 -26.87 -10.02 -3.96
CA VAL A 239 -26.40 -9.15 -5.03
C VAL A 239 -24.93 -9.41 -5.25
N THR A 240 -24.54 -9.76 -6.49
CA THR A 240 -23.15 -9.99 -6.87
C THR A 240 -22.75 -8.97 -7.92
N VAL A 241 -21.60 -8.34 -7.74
CA VAL A 241 -21.01 -7.39 -8.68
C VAL A 241 -19.57 -7.78 -8.98
N GLU A 242 -19.12 -7.54 -10.20
CA GLU A 242 -17.68 -7.54 -10.49
C GLU A 242 -17.13 -6.11 -10.45
N VAL A 243 -16.03 -5.95 -9.78
CA VAL A 243 -15.35 -4.66 -9.61
C VAL A 243 -13.92 -4.71 -10.13
N SER A 244 -13.45 -3.60 -10.66
CA SER A 244 -12.05 -3.37 -10.96
C SER A 244 -11.52 -2.29 -10.01
N SER A 245 -10.55 -2.65 -9.22
CA SER A 245 -9.85 -1.74 -8.30
C SER A 245 -8.44 -1.54 -8.79
N SER A 246 -8.07 -0.31 -9.08
CA SER A 246 -6.77 0.07 -9.61
C SER A 246 -6.04 0.97 -8.64
N ILE A 247 -4.76 0.70 -8.43
CA ILE A 247 -3.84 1.60 -7.70
C ILE A 247 -2.88 2.16 -8.74
N LEU A 248 -2.89 3.48 -8.92
CA LEU A 248 -2.07 4.19 -9.91
C LEU A 248 -1.01 5.04 -9.20
N LEU A 249 0.21 5.01 -9.70
CA LEU A 249 1.26 5.91 -9.24
C LEU A 249 1.05 7.31 -9.84
N LEU A 250 0.92 8.30 -8.98
CA LEU A 250 0.82 9.69 -9.43
C LEU A 250 2.19 10.27 -9.77
N PRO A 251 2.26 11.19 -10.75
CA PRO A 251 3.51 11.86 -11.12
C PRO A 251 4.13 12.59 -9.92
N GLU A 252 5.46 12.61 -9.84
CA GLU A 252 6.19 13.39 -8.82
C GLU A 252 5.94 14.89 -8.95
N THR A 253 5.92 15.35 -10.19
CA THR A 253 5.60 16.74 -10.50
C THR A 253 4.15 16.81 -10.96
N PRO A 254 3.25 17.32 -10.12
CA PRO A 254 1.85 17.49 -10.49
C PRO A 254 1.71 18.55 -11.58
N MET A 255 0.60 18.47 -12.29
CA MET A 255 0.23 19.46 -13.28
C MET A 255 -0.03 20.81 -12.60
N MET A 256 0.47 21.90 -13.19
CA MET A 256 0.20 23.26 -12.68
C MET A 256 -1.30 23.50 -12.55
N GLY A 257 -1.75 23.87 -11.35
CA GLY A 257 -3.13 24.22 -11.09
C GLY A 257 -3.55 25.48 -11.85
N ARG A 258 -4.77 25.48 -12.39
CA ARG A 258 -5.40 26.67 -12.97
C ARG A 258 -6.58 27.07 -12.14
N PHE A 259 -6.68 28.36 -11.82
CA PHE A 259 -7.84 28.89 -11.11
C PHE A 259 -9.02 29.07 -12.04
N ASP A 260 -10.20 28.84 -11.52
CA ASP A 260 -11.43 29.11 -12.22
C ASP A 260 -11.64 30.61 -12.42
N ASN A 261 -12.20 30.93 -13.56
CA ASN A 261 -12.72 32.26 -13.84
C ASN A 261 -14.23 32.13 -14.02
N GLN A 262 -15.00 32.81 -13.20
CA GLN A 262 -16.47 32.76 -13.19
C GLN A 262 -17.15 33.02 -14.57
N LYS A 263 -16.39 33.50 -15.55
CA LYS A 263 -16.88 33.72 -16.93
C LYS A 263 -16.92 32.44 -17.77
N ILE A 264 -16.27 31.38 -17.32
CA ILE A 264 -16.15 30.10 -18.03
C ILE A 264 -16.53 29.02 -17.05
N GLY A 265 -17.59 28.26 -17.35
CA GLY A 265 -18.05 27.19 -16.48
C GLY A 265 -17.18 25.90 -16.64
N TYR A 266 -16.28 25.66 -15.69
CA TYR A 266 -15.54 24.42 -15.56
C TYR A 266 -15.99 23.64 -14.34
N PHE A 267 -15.78 22.33 -14.35
CA PHE A 267 -15.80 21.55 -13.10
C PHE A 267 -14.57 21.92 -12.27
N THR A 268 -14.79 22.23 -11.00
CA THR A 268 -13.73 22.72 -10.11
C THR A 268 -13.66 21.94 -8.82
N ASN A 269 -12.46 21.91 -8.22
CA ASN A 269 -12.24 21.46 -6.86
C ASN A 269 -11.84 22.65 -6.00
N PRO A 270 -12.58 22.94 -4.92
CA PRO A 270 -12.24 24.01 -3.99
C PRO A 270 -11.11 23.59 -3.06
N LEU A 271 -10.12 24.46 -2.87
CA LEU A 271 -9.09 24.33 -1.86
C LEU A 271 -9.06 25.57 -0.97
N LEU A 272 -8.90 25.36 0.33
CA LEU A 272 -8.66 26.45 1.26
C LEU A 272 -7.25 27.00 1.04
N SER A 273 -7.13 28.32 0.98
CA SER A 273 -5.85 29.03 0.81
C SER A 273 -5.63 29.94 2.00
N PHE A 274 -4.46 29.80 2.60
CA PHE A 274 -3.96 30.64 3.69
C PHE A 274 -2.75 31.42 3.21
N SER A 275 -2.59 32.65 3.63
CA SER A 275 -1.42 33.46 3.36
C SER A 275 -1.28 34.55 4.43
N ASP A 276 -0.06 34.94 4.75
CA ASP A 276 0.20 36.08 5.65
C ASP A 276 -0.31 37.41 5.06
N ALA A 277 -0.50 37.48 3.74
CA ALA A 277 -1.07 38.64 3.06
C ALA A 277 -2.59 38.75 3.16
N GLN A 278 -3.28 37.74 3.72
CA GLN A 278 -4.74 37.67 3.78
C GLN A 278 -5.24 37.74 5.22
N GLN A 279 -6.24 38.58 5.47
CA GLN A 279 -6.88 38.69 6.80
C GLN A 279 -7.85 37.54 7.11
N ARG A 280 -8.24 36.75 6.12
CA ARG A 280 -9.16 35.62 6.23
C ARG A 280 -8.81 34.54 5.23
N THR A 281 -9.16 33.30 5.55
CA THR A 281 -9.05 32.18 4.64
C THR A 281 -9.84 32.38 3.37
N ASP A 282 -9.24 32.13 2.23
CA ASP A 282 -9.88 32.16 0.92
C ASP A 282 -10.14 30.77 0.39
N LYS A 283 -11.15 30.63 -0.49
CA LYS A 283 -11.48 29.42 -1.24
C LYS A 283 -11.05 29.60 -2.69
N LYS A 284 -9.98 28.93 -3.12
CA LYS A 284 -9.55 28.93 -4.51
C LYS A 284 -10.17 27.75 -5.24
N GLN A 285 -10.79 28.01 -6.37
CA GLN A 285 -11.40 27.00 -7.25
C GLN A 285 -10.38 26.58 -8.30
N PHE A 286 -9.96 25.31 -8.26
CA PHE A 286 -9.06 24.76 -9.27
C PHE A 286 -9.85 24.02 -10.34
N ILE A 287 -9.55 24.31 -11.60
CA ILE A 287 -10.19 23.69 -12.76
C ILE A 287 -9.77 22.23 -12.86
N THR A 288 -10.75 21.34 -12.99
CA THR A 288 -10.53 19.94 -13.34
C THR A 288 -10.32 19.82 -14.85
N ARG A 289 -9.17 19.30 -15.27
CA ARG A 289 -8.83 19.16 -16.69
C ARG A 289 -7.96 17.93 -16.96
N TRP A 290 -7.96 17.50 -18.20
CA TRP A 290 -7.04 16.46 -18.65
C TRP A 290 -5.61 16.98 -18.65
N ARG A 291 -4.65 16.11 -18.32
CA ARG A 291 -3.25 16.37 -18.54
C ARG A 291 -2.94 16.03 -20.00
N MET A 292 -2.66 17.05 -20.79
CA MET A 292 -2.34 16.94 -22.21
C MET A 292 -1.01 17.66 -22.46
N ASP A 293 0.03 17.20 -21.82
CA ASP A 293 1.37 17.73 -22.01
C ASP A 293 1.99 17.09 -23.26
N ALA A 294 2.75 17.85 -24.04
CA ALA A 294 3.56 17.29 -25.12
C ALA A 294 4.66 16.41 -24.53
N GLU A 295 5.05 15.34 -25.26
CA GLU A 295 6.22 14.55 -24.90
C GLU A 295 7.46 15.47 -24.84
N PRO A 296 8.47 15.14 -24.03
CA PRO A 296 9.68 15.97 -23.91
C PRO A 296 10.35 16.23 -25.25
N GLU A 297 10.27 15.29 -26.17
CA GLU A 297 10.84 15.34 -27.51
C GLU A 297 10.11 16.33 -28.43
N ASP A 298 8.80 16.45 -28.25
CA ASP A 298 7.91 17.28 -29.06
C ASP A 298 7.70 18.69 -28.50
N ARG A 299 8.28 19.01 -27.34
CA ARG A 299 8.11 20.32 -26.71
C ARG A 299 8.55 21.48 -27.60
N GLY A 300 9.61 21.30 -28.38
CA GLY A 300 10.10 22.28 -29.32
C GLY A 300 9.08 22.58 -30.42
N ALA A 301 8.55 21.55 -31.05
CA ALA A 301 7.52 21.63 -32.07
C ALA A 301 6.24 22.25 -31.53
N TYR A 302 5.80 21.84 -30.33
CA TYR A 302 4.64 22.43 -29.66
C TYR A 302 4.78 23.94 -29.40
N VAL A 303 5.96 24.39 -28.95
CA VAL A 303 6.22 25.82 -28.67
C VAL A 303 6.15 26.68 -29.93
N ILE A 304 6.56 26.17 -31.09
CA ILE A 304 6.49 26.87 -32.36
C ILE A 304 5.12 26.72 -33.08
N GLY A 305 4.16 26.04 -32.44
CA GLY A 305 2.77 25.93 -32.90
C GLY A 305 2.51 24.75 -33.84
N GLU A 306 3.41 23.78 -33.94
CA GLU A 306 3.16 22.54 -34.65
C GLU A 306 2.16 21.64 -33.89
N VAL A 307 1.43 20.83 -34.64
CA VAL A 307 0.53 19.81 -34.07
C VAL A 307 1.36 18.64 -33.59
N VAL A 308 1.34 18.38 -32.28
CA VAL A 308 2.01 17.25 -31.66
C VAL A 308 1.01 16.34 -30.96
N GLU A 309 1.29 15.04 -30.92
CA GLU A 309 0.50 14.13 -30.11
C GLU A 309 0.81 14.35 -28.63
N PRO A 310 -0.23 14.45 -27.75
CA PRO A 310 0.03 14.53 -26.33
C PRO A 310 0.62 13.23 -25.83
N ALA A 311 1.53 13.32 -24.88
CA ALA A 311 1.92 12.20 -24.04
C ALA A 311 0.66 11.47 -23.60
N ARG A 312 0.62 10.15 -23.72
CA ARG A 312 -0.60 9.36 -23.43
C ARG A 312 -1.28 9.90 -22.20
N PRO A 313 -2.53 10.32 -22.27
CA PRO A 313 -3.21 10.95 -21.15
C PRO A 313 -3.25 9.95 -20.01
N SER A 314 -2.39 10.17 -19.01
CA SER A 314 -2.53 9.49 -17.74
C SER A 314 -3.84 9.98 -17.14
N VAL A 315 -4.70 9.03 -16.85
CA VAL A 315 -6.00 9.14 -16.23
C VAL A 315 -6.06 10.32 -15.25
N PHE A 316 -7.11 11.14 -15.38
CA PHE A 316 -7.56 12.17 -14.46
C PHE A 316 -6.60 12.52 -13.31
N VAL A 317 -5.76 13.47 -13.50
CA VAL A 317 -5.07 14.10 -12.39
C VAL A 317 -5.89 15.31 -12.00
N VAL A 318 -6.76 15.14 -11.02
CA VAL A 318 -7.17 16.28 -10.22
C VAL A 318 -5.89 16.81 -9.60
N ALA A 319 -5.49 18.03 -9.93
CA ALA A 319 -4.34 18.66 -9.27
C ALA A 319 -4.70 18.90 -7.80
N LEU A 320 -4.48 17.87 -6.97
CA LEU A 320 -4.73 17.94 -5.52
C LEU A 320 -3.52 18.48 -4.76
N SER A 321 -2.38 18.58 -5.42
CA SER A 321 -1.20 19.25 -4.90
C SER A 321 -0.76 20.32 -5.87
N ALA A 322 -0.92 21.57 -5.53
CA ALA A 322 -0.23 22.65 -6.21
C ALA A 322 1.23 22.61 -5.78
N PRO A 323 2.22 22.53 -6.70
CA PRO A 323 3.60 22.77 -6.32
C PRO A 323 3.73 24.24 -5.93
N TYR A 324 4.36 24.48 -4.81
CA TYR A 324 4.83 25.80 -4.39
C TYR A 324 6.29 25.95 -4.74
#